data_90246d3af8b9a8461c3cb23bff0efd9c
#
_entry.id   90246d3af8b9a8461c3cb23bff0efd9c
#
_cell.length_a   1.000
_cell.length_b   1.000
_cell.length_c   1.000
_cell.angle_alpha   90.00
_cell.angle_beta   90.00
_cell.angle_gamma   90.00
#
_symmetry.space_group_name_H-M   'P 1'
#
loop_
_entity.id
_entity.type
_entity.pdbx_description
1 polymer ?
#
loop_
_entity_poly.entity_id
_entity_poly.type
_entity_poly.pdbx_seq_one_letter_code
_entity_poly.pdbx_strand_id
1 'polypeptide(L)'
;LPSFAASRMLEMSGALFNLMLLTVIGMVWVKIFFHFAKINYTEISVWGISALAIISITILNPTFIQKIILTNYADIATLVCTGVGIFLGWNLLNSLHENSFLRSRRIALEFGLVMSLLVNIKQSNLILFVFLIIALSVIVIKQPSIPTSKFFRQLFYLISPTIIIYVCWRYHVTTALGENAIEHSFLPFDLWNISVIHLIIKQALIVAFKKIAFFGLMGIATVLAIKRFLSNWGEYERLLYILVILFLGHNIFLLFTYIASFGPDQAVTVVSYWRYNTHVGATAILFLSATIGCIYRKTIEIYIKKFPLKEISICLVLVLPFAFAYKLRFDLEPPKPQFNYVAK
;
A
#
# COMPACT_ATOMS: atom_id res chain seq x y z
N LEU A 1 -14.98 -33.29 13.82
CA LEU A 1 -13.52 -33.30 14.05
C LEU A 1 -12.69 -33.15 12.76
N PRO A 2 -13.03 -33.75 11.57
CA PRO A 2 -12.28 -33.52 10.34
C PRO A 2 -12.39 -32.07 9.84
N SER A 3 -13.52 -31.41 10.04
CA SER A 3 -13.78 -30.04 9.62
C SER A 3 -12.92 -29.02 10.39
N PHE A 4 -12.61 -29.30 11.64
CA PHE A 4 -11.79 -28.39 12.46
C PHE A 4 -10.30 -28.42 12.07
N ALA A 5 -9.77 -29.59 11.75
CA ALA A 5 -8.39 -29.72 11.26
C ALA A 5 -8.25 -29.10 9.86
N ALA A 6 -9.24 -29.28 8.99
CA ALA A 6 -9.25 -28.66 7.67
C ALA A 6 -9.36 -27.12 7.75
N SER A 7 -10.15 -26.56 8.67
CA SER A 7 -10.27 -25.12 8.86
C SER A 7 -8.96 -24.50 9.37
N ARG A 8 -8.25 -25.15 10.31
CA ARG A 8 -6.92 -24.70 10.79
C ARG A 8 -5.86 -24.73 9.68
N MET A 9 -5.85 -25.78 8.85
CA MET A 9 -4.95 -25.83 7.69
C MET A 9 -5.23 -24.70 6.69
N LEU A 10 -6.51 -24.40 6.43
CA LEU A 10 -6.91 -23.29 5.55
C LEU A 10 -6.52 -21.93 6.13
N GLU A 11 -6.69 -21.71 7.44
CA GLU A 11 -6.24 -20.48 8.11
C GLU A 11 -4.72 -20.29 8.03
N MET A 12 -3.96 -21.34 8.32
CA MET A 12 -2.48 -21.29 8.19
C MET A 12 -2.05 -21.05 6.75
N SER A 13 -2.72 -21.67 5.77
CA SER A 13 -2.42 -21.48 4.35
C SER A 13 -2.65 -20.05 3.91
N GLY A 14 -3.76 -19.41 4.33
CA GLY A 14 -4.04 -18.02 4.04
C GLY A 14 -3.03 -17.06 4.68
N ALA A 15 -2.61 -17.34 5.91
CA ALA A 15 -1.60 -16.56 6.60
C ALA A 15 -0.22 -16.67 5.93
N LEU A 16 0.18 -17.86 5.51
CA LEU A 16 1.41 -18.08 4.75
C LEU A 16 1.34 -17.41 3.37
N PHE A 17 0.19 -17.46 2.70
CA PHE A 17 -0.01 -16.77 1.44
C PHE A 17 0.18 -15.25 1.59
N ASN A 18 -0.39 -14.64 2.63
CA ASN A 18 -0.17 -13.23 2.93
C ASN A 18 1.30 -12.91 3.19
N LEU A 19 2.03 -13.80 3.87
CA LEU A 19 3.47 -13.64 4.07
C LEU A 19 4.24 -13.71 2.75
N MET A 20 3.86 -14.64 1.85
CA MET A 20 4.45 -14.71 0.50
C MET A 20 4.15 -13.46 -0.32
N LEU A 21 2.95 -12.88 -0.22
CA LEU A 21 2.61 -11.63 -0.88
C LEU A 21 3.52 -10.47 -0.43
N LEU A 22 3.95 -10.43 0.83
CA LEU A 22 4.89 -9.41 1.32
C LEU A 22 6.25 -9.50 0.63
N THR A 23 6.67 -10.66 0.18
CA THR A 23 7.93 -10.78 -0.60
C THR A 23 7.84 -10.05 -1.94
N VAL A 24 6.64 -10.00 -2.56
CA VAL A 24 6.42 -9.27 -3.81
C VAL A 24 6.65 -7.77 -3.59
N ILE A 25 6.10 -7.19 -2.53
CA ILE A 25 6.34 -5.76 -2.24
C ILE A 25 7.81 -5.51 -1.86
N GLY A 26 8.47 -6.48 -1.23
CA GLY A 26 9.92 -6.47 -0.99
C GLY A 26 10.73 -6.42 -2.28
N MET A 27 10.36 -7.22 -3.28
CA MET A 27 11.01 -7.17 -4.61
C MET A 27 10.78 -5.83 -5.31
N VAL A 28 9.58 -5.24 -5.20
CA VAL A 28 9.30 -3.90 -5.73
C VAL A 28 10.16 -2.85 -5.03
N TRP A 29 10.29 -2.94 -3.70
CA TRP A 29 11.17 -2.07 -2.90
C TRP A 29 12.62 -2.12 -3.41
N VAL A 30 13.16 -3.33 -3.57
CA VAL A 30 14.52 -3.54 -4.06
C VAL A 30 14.71 -2.96 -5.47
N LYS A 31 13.77 -3.19 -6.38
CA LYS A 31 13.83 -2.63 -7.75
C LYS A 31 13.84 -1.11 -7.75
N ILE A 32 13.00 -0.46 -6.95
CA ILE A 32 12.95 1.01 -6.83
C ILE A 32 14.25 1.53 -6.24
N PHE A 33 14.77 0.89 -5.19
CA PHE A 33 16.04 1.26 -4.59
C PHE A 33 17.18 1.24 -5.62
N PHE A 34 17.39 0.13 -6.32
CA PHE A 34 18.44 0.02 -7.33
C PHE A 34 18.30 1.01 -8.47
N HIS A 35 17.07 1.27 -8.89
CA HIS A 35 16.78 2.27 -9.93
C HIS A 35 17.28 3.67 -9.53
N PHE A 36 16.96 4.12 -8.30
CA PHE A 36 17.36 5.44 -7.82
C PHE A 36 18.81 5.51 -7.34
N ALA A 37 19.34 4.43 -6.80
CA ALA A 37 20.74 4.32 -6.41
C ALA A 37 21.71 4.29 -7.62
N LYS A 38 21.21 3.90 -8.80
CA LYS A 38 22.01 3.73 -10.05
C LYS A 38 23.22 2.84 -9.89
N ILE A 39 23.04 1.72 -9.19
CA ILE A 39 24.12 0.76 -8.89
C ILE A 39 23.80 -0.58 -9.55
N ASN A 40 24.86 -1.29 -9.95
CA ASN A 40 24.74 -2.66 -10.42
C ASN A 40 24.57 -3.61 -9.24
N TYR A 41 23.78 -4.68 -9.42
CA TYR A 41 23.51 -5.70 -8.40
C TYR A 41 24.78 -6.39 -7.85
N THR A 42 25.90 -6.29 -8.54
CA THR A 42 27.18 -6.89 -8.15
C THR A 42 27.98 -6.04 -7.18
N GLU A 43 27.66 -4.75 -7.03
CA GLU A 43 28.46 -3.80 -6.25
C GLU A 43 28.06 -3.71 -4.78
N ILE A 44 26.89 -4.24 -4.42
CA ILE A 44 26.36 -4.21 -3.05
C ILE A 44 25.92 -5.60 -2.61
N SER A 45 26.06 -5.83 -1.31
CA SER A 45 25.45 -6.98 -0.68
C SER A 45 23.92 -6.97 -0.87
N VAL A 46 23.44 -7.75 -1.83
CA VAL A 46 22.00 -7.97 -2.08
C VAL A 46 21.29 -8.37 -0.78
N TRP A 47 21.97 -9.06 0.12
CA TRP A 47 21.49 -9.44 1.44
C TRP A 47 21.12 -8.23 2.32
N GLY A 48 22.00 -7.24 2.40
CA GLY A 48 21.73 -6.04 3.20
C GLY A 48 20.56 -5.23 2.68
N ILE A 49 20.44 -5.12 1.36
CA ILE A 49 19.32 -4.41 0.74
C ILE A 49 18.01 -5.18 0.92
N SER A 50 18.03 -6.51 0.78
CA SER A 50 16.88 -7.36 1.05
C SER A 50 16.44 -7.28 2.52
N ALA A 51 17.38 -7.22 3.45
CA ALA A 51 17.08 -7.01 4.86
C ALA A 51 16.44 -5.66 5.13
N LEU A 52 16.95 -4.57 4.54
CA LEU A 52 16.34 -3.24 4.63
C LEU A 52 14.94 -3.22 4.03
N ALA A 53 14.71 -3.95 2.94
CA ALA A 53 13.36 -4.10 2.36
C ALA A 53 12.42 -4.78 3.35
N ILE A 54 12.81 -5.91 3.95
CA ILE A 54 12.00 -6.64 4.94
C ILE A 54 11.71 -5.76 6.17
N ILE A 55 12.73 -5.05 6.69
CA ILE A 55 12.56 -4.12 7.81
C ILE A 55 11.58 -3.01 7.45
N SER A 56 11.72 -2.43 6.26
CA SER A 56 10.83 -1.36 5.81
C SER A 56 9.38 -1.83 5.73
N ILE A 57 9.15 -3.03 5.20
CA ILE A 57 7.81 -3.61 5.07
C ILE A 57 7.19 -3.88 6.44
N THR A 58 7.98 -4.26 7.43
CA THR A 58 7.48 -4.57 8.77
C THR A 58 7.27 -3.31 9.62
N ILE A 59 8.24 -2.40 9.65
CA ILE A 59 8.19 -1.19 10.51
C ILE A 59 7.20 -0.16 9.97
N LEU A 60 7.13 0.02 8.65
CA LEU A 60 6.29 1.04 8.02
C LEU A 60 4.85 0.59 7.78
N ASN A 61 4.55 -0.68 8.00
CA ASN A 61 3.19 -1.16 7.89
C ASN A 61 2.40 -0.83 9.17
N PRO A 62 1.32 -0.05 9.10
CA PRO A 62 0.53 0.30 10.28
C PRO A 62 0.00 -0.89 11.07
N THR A 63 -0.18 -2.05 10.43
CA THR A 63 -0.66 -3.29 11.06
C THR A 63 0.40 -3.96 11.91
N PHE A 64 1.68 -3.88 11.53
CA PHE A 64 2.74 -4.72 12.13
C PHE A 64 3.44 -4.12 13.35
N ILE A 65 2.98 -3.00 13.89
CA ILE A 65 3.73 -2.26 14.93
C ILE A 65 4.01 -3.07 16.20
N GLN A 66 3.33 -4.18 16.43
CA GLN A 66 3.60 -5.04 17.61
C GLN A 66 3.60 -6.54 17.30
N LYS A 67 2.97 -6.98 16.25
CA LYS A 67 2.84 -8.38 15.87
C LYS A 67 2.84 -8.45 14.34
N ILE A 68 3.67 -9.29 13.75
CA ILE A 68 3.39 -9.80 12.41
C ILE A 68 2.16 -10.68 12.59
N ILE A 69 1.00 -10.09 12.40
CA ILE A 69 -0.23 -10.82 12.59
C ILE A 69 -0.41 -11.66 11.33
N LEU A 70 -0.17 -12.95 11.47
CA LEU A 70 -0.55 -13.93 10.48
C LEU A 70 -2.08 -13.99 10.48
N THR A 71 -2.71 -13.15 9.68
CA THR A 71 -4.16 -13.09 9.56
C THR A 71 -4.58 -13.40 8.14
N ASN A 72 -5.78 -13.95 8.00
CA ASN A 72 -6.46 -14.13 6.72
C ASN A 72 -7.11 -12.83 6.21
N TYR A 73 -6.86 -11.69 6.83
CA TYR A 73 -7.42 -10.43 6.37
C TYR A 73 -6.87 -10.03 5.00
N ALA A 74 -7.75 -9.56 4.16
CA ALA A 74 -7.46 -9.08 2.81
C ALA A 74 -6.58 -7.81 2.76
N ASP A 75 -6.26 -7.22 3.92
CA ASP A 75 -5.51 -5.96 4.04
C ASP A 75 -4.10 -6.07 3.45
N ILE A 76 -3.42 -7.21 3.62
CA ILE A 76 -2.09 -7.45 3.06
C ILE A 76 -2.15 -7.58 1.53
N ALA A 77 -3.10 -8.36 1.02
CA ALA A 77 -3.29 -8.50 -0.42
C ALA A 77 -3.62 -7.14 -1.07
N THR A 78 -4.45 -6.32 -0.41
CA THR A 78 -4.75 -4.94 -0.83
C THR A 78 -3.48 -4.08 -0.86
N LEU A 79 -2.64 -4.12 0.19
CA LEU A 79 -1.36 -3.40 0.25
C LEU A 79 -0.45 -3.78 -0.93
N VAL A 80 -0.33 -5.08 -1.20
CA VAL A 80 0.57 -5.58 -2.25
C VAL A 80 0.05 -5.19 -3.63
N CYS A 81 -1.23 -5.39 -3.93
CA CYS A 81 -1.83 -4.96 -5.20
C CYS A 81 -1.71 -3.45 -5.40
N THR A 82 -1.93 -2.65 -4.35
CA THR A 82 -1.75 -1.20 -4.38
C THR A 82 -0.29 -0.84 -4.68
N GLY A 83 0.68 -1.46 -4.00
CA GLY A 83 2.10 -1.21 -4.20
C GLY A 83 2.61 -1.59 -5.60
N VAL A 84 2.16 -2.74 -6.11
CA VAL A 84 2.47 -3.17 -7.50
C VAL A 84 1.81 -2.22 -8.49
N GLY A 85 0.56 -1.78 -8.24
CA GLY A 85 -0.13 -0.79 -9.06
C GLY A 85 0.60 0.55 -9.12
N ILE A 86 1.10 1.06 -7.98
CA ILE A 86 1.95 2.25 -7.93
C ILE A 86 3.19 2.07 -8.82
N PHE A 87 3.89 0.95 -8.66
CA PHE A 87 5.10 0.65 -9.43
C PHE A 87 4.83 0.56 -10.93
N LEU A 88 3.77 -0.12 -11.35
CA LEU A 88 3.37 -0.22 -12.76
C LEU A 88 2.92 1.14 -13.31
N GLY A 89 2.13 1.92 -12.55
CA GLY A 89 1.73 3.27 -12.94
C GLY A 89 2.93 4.20 -13.15
N TRP A 90 3.90 4.17 -12.24
CA TRP A 90 5.15 4.90 -12.36
C TRP A 90 5.97 4.48 -13.58
N ASN A 91 6.12 3.17 -13.83
CA ASN A 91 6.81 2.65 -15.01
C ASN A 91 6.08 3.03 -16.31
N LEU A 92 4.75 3.07 -16.30
CA LEU A 92 3.96 3.52 -17.44
C LEU A 92 4.31 4.97 -17.80
N LEU A 93 4.32 5.88 -16.81
CA LEU A 93 4.69 7.28 -17.02
C LEU A 93 6.10 7.42 -17.58
N ASN A 94 7.05 6.63 -17.08
CA ASN A 94 8.43 6.63 -17.58
C ASN A 94 8.50 6.12 -19.03
N SER A 95 7.80 5.03 -19.36
CA SER A 95 7.79 4.48 -20.72
C SER A 95 7.09 5.39 -21.73
N LEU A 96 6.08 6.16 -21.31
CA LEU A 96 5.44 7.19 -22.13
C LEU A 96 6.37 8.38 -22.37
N HIS A 97 7.14 8.77 -21.36
CA HIS A 97 8.17 9.80 -21.49
C HIS A 97 9.27 9.39 -22.47
N GLU A 98 9.70 8.12 -22.43
CA GLU A 98 10.68 7.51 -23.35
C GLU A 98 10.10 7.25 -24.76
N ASN A 99 8.82 7.55 -24.99
CA ASN A 99 8.11 7.28 -26.25
C ASN A 99 8.04 5.80 -26.68
N SER A 100 8.18 4.86 -25.76
CA SER A 100 8.11 3.42 -26.04
C SER A 100 6.66 2.91 -26.03
N PHE A 101 5.99 2.95 -27.18
CA PHE A 101 4.55 2.65 -27.29
C PHE A 101 4.19 1.20 -26.95
N LEU A 102 4.93 0.22 -27.45
CA LEU A 102 4.66 -1.21 -27.18
C LEU A 102 4.84 -1.55 -25.69
N ARG A 103 5.92 -1.01 -25.10
CA ARG A 103 6.19 -1.18 -23.67
C ARG A 103 5.12 -0.53 -22.81
N SER A 104 4.69 0.69 -23.15
CA SER A 104 3.63 1.39 -22.38
C SER A 104 2.29 0.67 -22.47
N ARG A 105 1.90 0.11 -23.63
CA ARG A 105 0.68 -0.69 -23.76
C ARG A 105 0.69 -1.96 -22.89
N ARG A 106 1.82 -2.68 -22.89
CA ARG A 106 1.99 -3.86 -22.05
C ARG A 106 1.86 -3.52 -20.56
N ILE A 107 2.57 -2.47 -20.10
CA ILE A 107 2.53 -2.03 -18.70
C ILE A 107 1.11 -1.56 -18.33
N ALA A 108 0.40 -0.86 -19.22
CA ALA A 108 -0.98 -0.44 -18.99
C ALA A 108 -1.92 -1.63 -18.78
N LEU A 109 -1.77 -2.70 -19.57
CA LEU A 109 -2.55 -3.92 -19.39
C LEU A 109 -2.20 -4.63 -18.08
N GLU A 110 -0.90 -4.77 -17.76
CA GLU A 110 -0.44 -5.35 -16.49
C GLU A 110 -1.01 -4.56 -15.28
N PHE A 111 -1.01 -3.22 -15.35
CA PHE A 111 -1.64 -2.37 -14.34
C PHE A 111 -3.14 -2.66 -14.23
N GLY A 112 -3.89 -2.68 -15.34
CA GLY A 112 -5.32 -2.97 -15.35
C GLY A 112 -5.66 -4.33 -14.73
N LEU A 113 -4.85 -5.37 -15.02
CA LEU A 113 -5.01 -6.70 -14.43
C LEU A 113 -4.75 -6.71 -12.92
N VAL A 114 -3.71 -6.01 -12.44
CA VAL A 114 -3.45 -5.90 -11.00
C VAL A 114 -4.54 -5.11 -10.31
N MET A 115 -5.07 -4.06 -10.92
CA MET A 115 -6.19 -3.28 -10.38
C MET A 115 -7.50 -4.08 -10.37
N SER A 116 -7.72 -4.96 -11.34
CA SER A 116 -8.87 -5.87 -11.31
C SER A 116 -8.79 -6.84 -10.13
N LEU A 117 -7.60 -7.37 -9.83
CA LEU A 117 -7.38 -8.16 -8.61
C LEU A 117 -7.64 -7.34 -7.35
N LEU A 118 -7.14 -6.10 -7.29
CA LEU A 118 -7.35 -5.19 -6.15
C LEU A 118 -8.84 -4.99 -5.84
N VAL A 119 -9.65 -4.74 -6.87
CA VAL A 119 -11.11 -4.54 -6.72
C VAL A 119 -11.82 -5.85 -6.39
N ASN A 120 -11.34 -6.99 -6.90
CA ASN A 120 -11.91 -8.30 -6.58
C ASN A 120 -11.63 -8.75 -5.14
N ILE A 121 -10.50 -8.34 -4.53
CA ILE A 121 -10.20 -8.59 -3.12
C ILE A 121 -11.26 -7.94 -2.22
N LYS A 122 -11.64 -6.69 -2.51
CA LYS A 122 -12.66 -5.95 -1.77
C LYS A 122 -13.20 -4.83 -2.65
N GLN A 123 -14.52 -4.73 -2.81
CA GLN A 123 -15.14 -3.70 -3.68
C GLN A 123 -14.78 -2.27 -3.26
N SER A 124 -14.66 -1.99 -1.96
CA SER A 124 -14.24 -0.69 -1.45
C SER A 124 -12.85 -0.24 -1.95
N ASN A 125 -12.03 -1.18 -2.44
CA ASN A 125 -10.73 -0.86 -3.04
C ASN A 125 -10.85 -0.16 -4.41
N LEU A 126 -12.04 -0.11 -5.00
CA LEU A 126 -12.31 0.67 -6.21
C LEU A 126 -11.85 2.12 -6.04
N ILE A 127 -11.97 2.68 -4.83
CA ILE A 127 -11.52 4.04 -4.53
C ILE A 127 -10.00 4.21 -4.67
N LEU A 128 -9.22 3.19 -4.32
CA LEU A 128 -7.76 3.20 -4.49
C LEU A 128 -7.37 3.20 -5.97
N PHE A 129 -8.09 2.40 -6.78
CA PHE A 129 -7.93 2.42 -8.23
C PHE A 129 -8.24 3.80 -8.81
N VAL A 130 -9.35 4.43 -8.40
CA VAL A 130 -9.72 5.78 -8.85
C VAL A 130 -8.63 6.79 -8.48
N PHE A 131 -8.12 6.77 -7.25
CA PHE A 131 -7.04 7.69 -6.85
C PHE A 131 -5.73 7.43 -7.62
N LEU A 132 -5.42 6.19 -7.97
CA LEU A 132 -4.26 5.91 -8.83
C LEU A 132 -4.46 6.50 -10.24
N ILE A 133 -5.62 6.34 -10.85
CA ILE A 133 -5.92 6.94 -12.17
C ILE A 133 -5.85 8.48 -12.08
N ILE A 134 -6.41 9.08 -11.02
CA ILE A 134 -6.31 10.53 -10.78
C ILE A 134 -4.85 10.95 -10.68
N ALA A 135 -4.04 10.25 -9.89
CA ALA A 135 -2.63 10.56 -9.72
C ALA A 135 -1.87 10.52 -11.04
N LEU A 136 -2.06 9.46 -11.84
CA LEU A 136 -1.44 9.34 -13.15
C LEU A 136 -1.88 10.47 -14.09
N SER A 137 -3.18 10.80 -14.11
CA SER A 137 -3.75 11.86 -14.94
C SER A 137 -3.21 13.24 -14.57
N VAL A 138 -3.15 13.56 -13.27
CA VAL A 138 -2.58 14.83 -12.77
C VAL A 138 -1.12 14.99 -13.21
N ILE A 139 -0.32 13.91 -13.12
CA ILE A 139 1.08 13.96 -13.54
C ILE A 139 1.21 14.19 -15.04
N VAL A 140 0.41 13.52 -15.86
CA VAL A 140 0.41 13.69 -17.31
C VAL A 140 0.01 15.11 -17.72
N ILE A 141 -1.01 15.68 -17.06
CA ILE A 141 -1.45 17.06 -17.32
C ILE A 141 -0.36 18.07 -16.91
N LYS A 142 0.30 17.83 -15.77
CA LYS A 142 1.34 18.74 -15.24
C LYS A 142 2.64 18.67 -16.04
N GLN A 143 2.94 17.54 -16.68
CA GLN A 143 4.23 17.30 -17.32
C GLN A 143 4.09 17.21 -18.86
N PRO A 144 4.30 18.33 -19.60
CA PRO A 144 4.13 18.37 -21.06
C PRO A 144 5.05 17.41 -21.84
N SER A 145 6.15 16.96 -21.22
CA SER A 145 7.05 15.97 -21.82
C SER A 145 6.44 14.56 -21.94
N ILE A 146 5.30 14.31 -21.25
CA ILE A 146 4.54 13.07 -21.41
C ILE A 146 3.38 13.34 -22.38
N PRO A 147 3.35 12.68 -23.55
CA PRO A 147 2.31 12.95 -24.55
C PRO A 147 0.92 12.54 -24.03
N THR A 148 0.08 13.52 -23.76
CA THR A 148 -1.27 13.33 -23.21
C THR A 148 -2.13 12.41 -24.10
N SER A 149 -2.06 12.59 -25.43
CA SER A 149 -2.79 11.74 -26.38
C SER A 149 -2.38 10.26 -26.30
N LYS A 150 -1.09 9.99 -26.04
CA LYS A 150 -0.62 8.60 -25.87
C LYS A 150 -1.12 8.01 -24.56
N PHE A 151 -1.16 8.78 -23.48
CA PHE A 151 -1.72 8.35 -22.20
C PHE A 151 -3.22 8.00 -22.34
N PHE A 152 -4.02 8.87 -22.98
CA PHE A 152 -5.44 8.59 -23.19
C PHE A 152 -5.69 7.31 -24.01
N ARG A 153 -4.83 6.98 -24.97
CA ARG A 153 -4.91 5.69 -25.68
C ARG A 153 -4.65 4.49 -24.76
N GLN A 154 -3.86 4.66 -23.71
CA GLN A 154 -3.62 3.58 -22.75
C GLN A 154 -4.73 3.44 -21.70
N LEU A 155 -5.60 4.46 -21.52
CA LEU A 155 -6.68 4.38 -20.53
C LEU A 155 -7.60 3.19 -20.74
N PHE A 156 -7.83 2.79 -21.98
CA PHE A 156 -8.61 1.59 -22.28
C PHE A 156 -8.01 0.35 -21.61
N TYR A 157 -6.68 0.15 -21.72
CA TYR A 157 -5.98 -0.99 -21.12
C TYR A 157 -5.85 -0.88 -19.60
N LEU A 158 -5.77 0.34 -19.08
CA LEU A 158 -5.71 0.61 -17.65
C LEU A 158 -7.04 0.31 -16.94
N ILE A 159 -8.16 0.60 -17.60
CA ILE A 159 -9.48 0.67 -16.97
C ILE A 159 -10.33 -0.57 -17.29
N SER A 160 -10.29 -1.06 -18.54
CA SER A 160 -11.22 -2.12 -18.98
C SER A 160 -11.15 -3.41 -18.15
N PRO A 161 -9.99 -3.95 -17.74
CA PRO A 161 -9.98 -5.16 -16.92
C PRO A 161 -10.68 -4.97 -15.58
N THR A 162 -10.46 -3.82 -14.95
CA THR A 162 -11.07 -3.48 -13.65
C THR A 162 -12.59 -3.33 -13.77
N ILE A 163 -13.06 -2.62 -14.81
CA ILE A 163 -14.52 -2.43 -15.04
C ILE A 163 -15.19 -3.78 -15.31
N ILE A 164 -14.59 -4.63 -16.17
CA ILE A 164 -15.15 -5.95 -16.49
C ILE A 164 -15.34 -6.77 -15.20
N ILE A 165 -14.30 -6.90 -14.38
CA ILE A 165 -14.38 -7.66 -13.12
C ILE A 165 -15.41 -7.05 -12.17
N TYR A 166 -15.44 -5.72 -12.04
CA TYR A 166 -16.41 -5.04 -11.18
C TYR A 166 -17.85 -5.30 -11.64
N VAL A 167 -18.14 -5.20 -12.92
CA VAL A 167 -19.47 -5.43 -13.48
C VAL A 167 -19.89 -6.89 -13.32
N CYS A 168 -18.99 -7.85 -13.63
CA CYS A 168 -19.24 -9.27 -13.43
C CYS A 168 -19.55 -9.60 -11.96
N TRP A 169 -18.79 -9.02 -11.02
CA TRP A 169 -19.05 -9.19 -9.59
C TRP A 169 -20.39 -8.57 -9.17
N ARG A 170 -20.69 -7.36 -9.61
CA ARG A 170 -21.99 -6.72 -9.30
C ARG A 170 -23.17 -7.53 -9.85
N TYR A 171 -23.04 -8.03 -11.07
CA TYR A 171 -24.03 -8.92 -11.64
C TYR A 171 -24.23 -10.18 -10.80
N HIS A 172 -23.14 -10.81 -10.37
CA HIS A 172 -23.20 -11.99 -9.49
C HIS A 172 -23.87 -11.67 -8.15
N VAL A 173 -23.51 -10.56 -7.50
CA VAL A 173 -24.11 -10.14 -6.22
C VAL A 173 -25.61 -9.93 -6.36
N THR A 174 -26.05 -9.23 -7.41
CA THR A 174 -27.49 -8.92 -7.61
C THR A 174 -28.30 -10.15 -7.97
N THR A 175 -27.73 -11.12 -8.70
CA THR A 175 -28.48 -12.31 -9.18
C THR A 175 -28.42 -13.49 -8.20
N ALA A 176 -27.29 -13.70 -7.54
CA ALA A 176 -27.06 -14.89 -6.72
C ALA A 176 -27.20 -14.66 -5.21
N LEU A 177 -26.92 -13.45 -4.70
CA LEU A 177 -26.89 -13.15 -3.27
C LEU A 177 -28.08 -12.34 -2.77
N GLY A 178 -28.90 -11.77 -3.67
CA GLY A 178 -30.11 -11.01 -3.35
C GLY A 178 -29.85 -9.69 -2.64
N GLU A 179 -30.96 -9.04 -2.19
CA GLU A 179 -30.92 -7.69 -1.60
C GLU A 179 -30.17 -7.58 -0.27
N ASN A 180 -29.98 -8.70 0.43
CA ASN A 180 -29.28 -8.73 1.73
C ASN A 180 -27.74 -8.62 1.62
N ALA A 181 -27.18 -8.66 0.42
CA ALA A 181 -25.74 -8.57 0.18
C ALA A 181 -25.23 -7.12 -0.02
N ILE A 182 -25.97 -6.11 0.46
CA ILE A 182 -25.58 -4.71 0.36
C ILE A 182 -24.41 -4.46 1.33
N GLU A 183 -23.19 -4.53 0.81
CA GLU A 183 -22.01 -4.07 1.53
C GLU A 183 -22.02 -2.53 1.59
N HIS A 184 -22.00 -1.97 2.79
CA HIS A 184 -21.75 -0.55 3.09
C HIS A 184 -22.55 0.46 2.24
N SER A 185 -23.80 0.69 2.62
CA SER A 185 -24.57 1.85 2.15
C SER A 185 -24.16 3.11 2.92
N PHE A 186 -24.22 4.27 2.26
CA PHE A 186 -24.19 5.55 2.97
C PHE A 186 -25.45 5.69 3.80
N LEU A 187 -25.30 6.21 5.01
CA LEU A 187 -26.43 6.58 5.83
C LEU A 187 -27.22 7.73 5.15
N PRO A 188 -28.53 7.85 5.39
CA PRO A 188 -29.27 9.07 5.05
C PRO A 188 -28.56 10.32 5.61
N PHE A 189 -28.61 11.42 4.89
CA PHE A 189 -27.83 12.62 5.20
C PHE A 189 -28.09 13.18 6.60
N ASP A 190 -29.31 13.05 7.09
CA ASP A 190 -29.75 13.43 8.44
C ASP A 190 -29.07 12.62 9.56
N LEU A 191 -28.59 11.41 9.24
CA LEU A 191 -27.85 10.52 10.16
C LEU A 191 -26.33 10.65 10.06
N TRP A 192 -25.82 11.56 9.24
CA TRP A 192 -24.38 11.76 9.12
C TRP A 192 -23.78 12.37 10.40
N ASN A 193 -22.58 11.94 10.76
CA ASN A 193 -21.86 12.35 11.97
C ASN A 193 -21.25 13.77 11.85
N ILE A 194 -21.98 14.73 11.25
CA ILE A 194 -21.47 16.09 10.97
C ILE A 194 -21.16 16.85 12.26
N SER A 195 -22.02 16.72 13.27
CA SER A 195 -21.84 17.42 14.57
C SER A 195 -20.59 17.02 15.35
N VAL A 196 -20.07 15.81 15.10
CA VAL A 196 -18.92 15.24 15.81
C VAL A 196 -17.64 15.16 14.95
N ILE A 197 -17.59 15.82 13.79
CA ILE A 197 -16.43 15.83 12.87
C ILE A 197 -15.14 16.21 13.62
N HIS A 198 -15.18 17.19 14.51
CA HIS A 198 -14.01 17.62 15.28
C HIS A 198 -13.45 16.53 16.18
N LEU A 199 -14.31 15.65 16.74
CA LEU A 199 -13.89 14.49 17.55
C LEU A 199 -13.29 13.40 16.65
N ILE A 200 -13.88 13.16 15.49
CA ILE A 200 -13.36 12.20 14.49
C ILE A 200 -11.94 12.61 14.06
N ILE A 201 -11.74 13.88 13.69
CA ILE A 201 -10.42 14.40 13.28
C ILE A 201 -9.44 14.31 14.43
N LYS A 202 -9.82 14.73 15.65
CA LYS A 202 -8.96 14.62 16.83
C LYS A 202 -8.50 13.20 17.07
N GLN A 203 -9.41 12.25 17.04
CA GLN A 203 -9.10 10.84 17.27
C GLN A 203 -8.25 10.25 16.14
N ALA A 204 -8.51 10.60 14.87
CA ALA A 204 -7.67 10.20 13.75
C ALA A 204 -6.22 10.70 13.90
N LEU A 205 -6.03 11.94 14.36
CA LEU A 205 -4.70 12.48 14.67
C LEU A 205 -4.03 11.73 15.82
N ILE A 206 -4.75 11.39 16.89
CA ILE A 206 -4.20 10.57 17.99
C ILE A 206 -3.71 9.21 17.46
N VAL A 207 -4.49 8.55 16.59
CA VAL A 207 -4.08 7.29 15.97
C VAL A 207 -2.87 7.50 15.07
N ALA A 208 -2.84 8.58 14.29
CA ALA A 208 -1.69 8.91 13.44
C ALA A 208 -0.41 9.10 14.26
N PHE A 209 -0.47 9.77 15.41
CA PHE A 209 0.66 9.90 16.32
C PHE A 209 1.12 8.56 16.91
N LYS A 210 0.20 7.67 17.26
CA LYS A 210 0.55 6.31 17.71
C LYS A 210 1.24 5.49 16.62
N LYS A 211 1.05 5.83 15.36
CA LYS A 211 1.62 5.18 14.18
C LYS A 211 2.58 6.11 13.42
N ILE A 212 3.37 6.88 14.17
CA ILE A 212 4.22 7.96 13.67
C ILE A 212 5.22 7.51 12.58
N ALA A 213 5.70 6.27 12.62
CA ALA A 213 6.61 5.76 11.61
C ALA A 213 6.00 5.83 10.20
N PHE A 214 4.75 5.43 10.05
CA PHE A 214 4.03 5.51 8.78
C PHE A 214 3.57 6.93 8.47
N PHE A 215 2.77 7.52 9.36
CA PHE A 215 2.16 8.84 9.10
C PHE A 215 3.19 9.96 9.06
N GLY A 216 4.24 9.90 9.89
CA GLY A 216 5.32 10.89 9.89
C GLY A 216 6.13 10.84 8.60
N LEU A 217 6.44 9.64 8.11
CA LEU A 217 7.14 9.49 6.83
C LEU A 217 6.30 10.01 5.66
N MET A 218 5.00 9.73 5.64
CA MET A 218 4.09 10.27 4.63
C MET A 218 3.85 11.78 4.78
N GLY A 219 3.92 12.31 6.00
CA GLY A 219 3.96 13.75 6.26
C GLY A 219 5.17 14.40 5.62
N ILE A 220 6.37 13.83 5.80
CA ILE A 220 7.59 14.27 5.13
C ILE A 220 7.45 14.21 3.61
N ALA A 221 6.92 13.11 3.07
CA ALA A 221 6.66 12.96 1.64
C ALA A 221 5.73 14.06 1.11
N THR A 222 4.67 14.38 1.86
CA THR A 222 3.70 15.44 1.51
C THR A 222 4.37 16.82 1.49
N VAL A 223 5.16 17.15 2.51
CA VAL A 223 5.90 18.42 2.56
C VAL A 223 6.90 18.53 1.40
N LEU A 224 7.60 17.44 1.07
CA LEU A 224 8.51 17.40 -0.07
C LEU A 224 7.75 17.57 -1.41
N ALA A 225 6.59 16.95 -1.56
CA ALA A 225 5.76 17.13 -2.74
C ALA A 225 5.32 18.59 -2.89
N ILE A 226 4.84 19.23 -1.84
CA ILE A 226 4.46 20.65 -1.86
C ILE A 226 5.65 21.53 -2.26
N LYS A 227 6.82 21.34 -1.66
CA LYS A 227 8.04 22.11 -1.97
C LYS A 227 8.48 21.94 -3.41
N ARG A 228 8.28 20.76 -4.00
CA ARG A 228 8.72 20.43 -5.36
C ARG A 228 7.64 20.65 -6.40
N PHE A 229 6.47 21.15 -6.03
CA PHE A 229 5.33 21.29 -6.94
C PHE A 229 5.61 22.17 -8.17
N LEU A 230 6.37 23.23 -7.97
CA LEU A 230 6.75 24.18 -9.05
C LEU A 230 8.07 23.82 -9.75
N SER A 231 8.80 22.80 -9.29
CA SER A 231 10.03 22.36 -9.93
C SER A 231 9.74 21.50 -11.18
N ASN A 232 10.79 21.27 -11.98
CA ASN A 232 10.72 20.29 -13.07
C ASN A 232 10.64 18.88 -12.48
N TRP A 233 9.65 18.11 -12.96
CA TRP A 233 9.40 16.77 -12.44
C TRP A 233 10.23 15.72 -13.19
N GLY A 234 11.12 15.07 -12.46
CA GLY A 234 11.83 13.87 -12.89
C GLY A 234 11.10 12.59 -12.46
N GLU A 235 11.79 11.47 -12.57
CA GLU A 235 11.25 10.16 -12.21
C GLU A 235 10.91 10.04 -10.71
N TYR A 236 11.70 10.68 -9.85
CA TYR A 236 11.45 10.72 -8.41
C TYR A 236 10.18 11.50 -8.08
N GLU A 237 9.99 12.67 -8.69
CA GLU A 237 8.80 13.49 -8.48
C GLU A 237 7.54 12.76 -8.97
N ARG A 238 7.58 12.09 -10.12
CA ARG A 238 6.45 11.27 -10.60
C ARG A 238 6.03 10.24 -9.55
N LEU A 239 7.00 9.47 -9.01
CA LEU A 239 6.72 8.51 -7.96
C LEU A 239 6.17 9.21 -6.69
N LEU A 240 6.84 10.26 -6.23
CA LEU A 240 6.44 11.02 -5.04
C LEU A 240 4.98 11.49 -5.11
N TYR A 241 4.54 12.04 -6.26
CA TYR A 241 3.17 12.52 -6.42
C TYR A 241 2.14 11.39 -6.46
N ILE A 242 2.45 10.25 -7.09
CA ILE A 242 1.57 9.07 -7.01
C ILE A 242 1.35 8.67 -5.55
N LEU A 243 2.43 8.58 -4.77
CA LEU A 243 2.38 8.15 -3.37
C LEU A 243 1.57 9.13 -2.51
N VAL A 244 1.81 10.44 -2.67
CA VAL A 244 1.16 11.48 -1.87
C VAL A 244 -0.33 11.62 -2.23
N ILE A 245 -0.69 11.63 -3.51
CA ILE A 245 -2.09 11.73 -3.95
C ILE A 245 -2.88 10.51 -3.44
N LEU A 246 -2.31 9.31 -3.54
CA LEU A 246 -2.96 8.10 -3.05
C LEU A 246 -3.14 8.12 -1.53
N PHE A 247 -2.10 8.51 -0.78
CA PHE A 247 -2.16 8.60 0.68
C PHE A 247 -3.18 9.62 1.16
N LEU A 248 -3.13 10.84 0.62
CA LEU A 248 -4.05 11.93 1.01
C LEU A 248 -5.48 11.59 0.58
N GLY A 249 -5.67 11.16 -0.67
CA GLY A 249 -6.98 10.78 -1.19
C GLY A 249 -7.63 9.67 -0.36
N HIS A 250 -6.88 8.63 -0.05
CA HIS A 250 -7.38 7.53 0.79
C HIS A 250 -7.79 8.01 2.19
N ASN A 251 -6.96 8.84 2.86
CA ASN A 251 -7.28 9.34 4.19
C ASN A 251 -8.46 10.32 4.20
N ILE A 252 -8.60 11.18 3.18
CA ILE A 252 -9.77 12.03 3.01
C ILE A 252 -11.03 11.16 2.83
N PHE A 253 -10.95 10.13 1.99
CA PHE A 253 -12.05 9.19 1.79
C PHE A 253 -12.40 8.43 3.08
N LEU A 254 -11.42 7.96 3.85
CA LEU A 254 -11.67 7.32 5.14
C LEU A 254 -12.38 8.27 6.11
N LEU A 255 -11.94 9.50 6.24
CA LEU A 255 -12.61 10.49 7.08
C LEU A 255 -14.05 10.72 6.62
N PHE A 256 -14.27 10.81 5.30
CA PHE A 256 -15.61 10.90 4.74
C PHE A 256 -16.47 9.67 5.10
N THR A 257 -15.92 8.46 5.04
CA THR A 257 -16.70 7.25 5.42
C THR A 257 -17.06 7.22 6.90
N TYR A 258 -16.19 7.71 7.80
CA TYR A 258 -16.54 7.86 9.22
C TYR A 258 -17.68 8.84 9.45
N ILE A 259 -17.79 9.85 8.61
CA ILE A 259 -18.89 10.82 8.68
C ILE A 259 -20.19 10.21 8.11
N ALA A 260 -20.11 9.54 6.96
CA ALA A 260 -21.27 9.22 6.14
C ALA A 260 -21.78 7.77 6.25
N SER A 261 -20.98 6.83 6.84
CA SER A 261 -21.32 5.40 6.80
C SER A 261 -21.23 4.68 8.14
N PHE A 262 -20.46 5.20 9.08
CA PHE A 262 -20.27 4.57 10.38
C PHE A 262 -21.29 5.05 11.41
N GLY A 263 -21.73 4.16 12.31
CA GLY A 263 -22.51 4.58 13.47
C GLY A 263 -21.73 5.55 14.38
N PRO A 264 -22.40 6.40 15.17
CA PRO A 264 -21.76 7.48 15.96
C PRO A 264 -20.59 7.02 16.83
N ASP A 265 -20.75 5.94 17.57
CA ASP A 265 -19.69 5.40 18.46
C ASP A 265 -18.45 4.94 17.68
N GLN A 266 -18.67 4.28 16.55
CA GLN A 266 -17.58 3.81 15.68
C GLN A 266 -16.89 4.97 14.97
N ALA A 267 -17.64 6.00 14.59
CA ALA A 267 -17.13 7.19 13.94
C ALA A 267 -16.22 7.99 14.90
N VAL A 268 -16.67 8.29 16.11
CA VAL A 268 -15.90 9.07 17.10
C VAL A 268 -14.63 8.32 17.55
N THR A 269 -14.68 6.99 17.65
CA THR A 269 -13.51 6.18 18.02
C THR A 269 -12.60 5.87 16.82
N VAL A 270 -12.98 6.22 15.61
CA VAL A 270 -12.31 5.91 14.32
C VAL A 270 -11.86 4.44 14.26
N VAL A 271 -12.81 3.55 14.49
CA VAL A 271 -12.57 2.10 14.59
C VAL A 271 -11.77 1.60 13.40
N SER A 272 -10.68 0.89 13.66
CA SER A 272 -9.81 0.29 12.64
C SER A 272 -9.12 1.28 11.66
N TYR A 273 -9.08 2.58 11.95
CA TYR A 273 -8.44 3.57 11.07
C TYR A 273 -7.00 3.20 10.69
N TRP A 274 -6.20 2.74 11.66
CA TRP A 274 -4.84 2.27 11.41
C TRP A 274 -4.80 1.03 10.49
N ARG A 275 -5.78 0.13 10.60
CA ARG A 275 -5.89 -1.07 9.76
C ARG A 275 -6.24 -0.72 8.31
N TYR A 276 -7.18 0.19 8.10
CA TYR A 276 -7.52 0.65 6.76
C TYR A 276 -6.36 1.39 6.09
N ASN A 277 -5.50 2.07 6.85
CA ASN A 277 -4.28 2.66 6.32
C ASN A 277 -3.23 1.62 5.89
N THR A 278 -3.36 0.36 6.27
CA THR A 278 -2.54 -0.73 5.70
C THR A 278 -2.74 -0.85 4.19
N HIS A 279 -3.93 -0.57 3.67
CA HIS A 279 -4.23 -0.60 2.24
C HIS A 279 -3.30 0.31 1.41
N VAL A 280 -2.90 1.43 1.99
CA VAL A 280 -1.94 2.38 1.41
C VAL A 280 -0.55 2.31 2.06
N GLY A 281 -0.29 1.30 2.89
CA GLY A 281 1.01 1.11 3.56
C GLY A 281 2.20 1.06 2.59
N ALA A 282 1.96 0.57 1.37
CA ALA A 282 2.96 0.57 0.31
C ALA A 282 3.49 1.97 -0.03
N THR A 283 2.72 3.05 0.19
CA THR A 283 3.17 4.41 -0.12
C THR A 283 4.41 4.80 0.68
N ALA A 284 4.41 4.58 1.99
CA ALA A 284 5.57 4.87 2.85
C ALA A 284 6.76 3.94 2.55
N ILE A 285 6.47 2.66 2.30
CA ILE A 285 7.48 1.64 1.97
C ILE A 285 8.23 2.04 0.69
N LEU A 286 7.52 2.42 -0.36
CA LEU A 286 8.12 2.79 -1.64
C LEU A 286 8.76 4.19 -1.61
N PHE A 287 8.20 5.13 -0.85
CA PHE A 287 8.83 6.42 -0.61
C PHE A 287 10.19 6.28 0.07
N LEU A 288 10.28 5.46 1.11
CA LEU A 288 11.54 5.19 1.79
C LEU A 288 12.57 4.58 0.84
N SER A 289 12.16 3.59 0.04
CA SER A 289 13.02 2.94 -0.94
C SER A 289 13.64 3.95 -1.92
N ALA A 290 12.80 4.79 -2.55
CA ALA A 290 13.25 5.79 -3.51
C ALA A 290 14.17 6.82 -2.86
N THR A 291 13.81 7.28 -1.65
CA THR A 291 14.57 8.31 -0.93
C THR A 291 15.94 7.79 -0.49
N ILE A 292 15.99 6.58 0.10
CA ILE A 292 17.28 5.96 0.46
C ILE A 292 18.13 5.72 -0.79
N GLY A 293 17.53 5.26 -1.91
CA GLY A 293 18.25 5.10 -3.17
C GLY A 293 18.88 6.40 -3.67
N CYS A 294 18.13 7.52 -3.62
CA CYS A 294 18.65 8.83 -3.98
C CYS A 294 19.77 9.31 -3.04
N ILE A 295 19.61 9.11 -1.72
CA ILE A 295 20.64 9.48 -0.73
C ILE A 295 21.87 8.64 -0.94
N TYR A 296 21.69 7.32 -1.10
CA TYR A 296 22.78 6.37 -1.32
C TYR A 296 23.63 6.81 -2.52
N ARG A 297 23.01 7.12 -3.65
CA ARG A 297 23.70 7.59 -4.84
C ARG A 297 24.60 8.81 -4.56
N LYS A 298 24.08 9.80 -3.82
CA LYS A 298 24.82 11.03 -3.48
C LYS A 298 25.97 10.79 -2.51
N THR A 299 25.76 9.89 -1.55
CA THR A 299 26.72 9.65 -0.47
C THR A 299 27.85 8.71 -0.87
N ILE A 300 27.55 7.70 -1.69
CA ILE A 300 28.54 6.70 -2.12
C ILE A 300 29.57 7.28 -3.09
N GLU A 301 29.16 8.19 -3.96
CA GLU A 301 30.12 8.92 -4.81
C GLU A 301 31.21 9.62 -3.98
N ILE A 302 30.94 9.92 -2.70
CA ILE A 302 31.81 10.74 -1.86
C ILE A 302 32.55 9.93 -0.76
N TYR A 303 31.93 8.91 -0.13
CA TYR A 303 32.42 8.39 1.18
C TYR A 303 32.61 6.87 1.30
N ILE A 304 32.06 6.00 0.46
CA ILE A 304 31.84 4.59 0.85
C ILE A 304 32.89 3.59 0.34
N LYS A 305 33.95 3.99 -0.30
CA LYS A 305 35.07 3.03 -0.58
C LYS A 305 35.70 2.39 0.69
N LYS A 306 35.33 2.85 1.90
CA LYS A 306 35.91 2.43 3.18
C LYS A 306 34.93 1.79 4.19
N PHE A 307 33.64 1.69 3.90
CA PHE A 307 32.68 1.22 4.92
C PHE A 307 32.32 -0.25 4.72
N PRO A 308 32.42 -1.13 5.75
CA PRO A 308 32.08 -2.56 5.66
C PRO A 308 30.55 -2.76 5.69
N LEU A 309 29.86 -2.30 4.64
CA LEU A 309 28.40 -2.36 4.56
C LEU A 309 27.85 -3.79 4.57
N LYS A 310 28.61 -4.74 4.04
CA LYS A 310 28.23 -6.15 4.02
C LYS A 310 28.16 -6.72 5.44
N GLU A 311 29.18 -6.46 6.24
CA GLU A 311 29.29 -6.94 7.62
C GLU A 311 28.22 -6.29 8.50
N ILE A 312 28.02 -4.97 8.38
CA ILE A 312 26.96 -4.23 9.10
C ILE A 312 25.57 -4.77 8.72
N SER A 313 25.33 -5.04 7.44
CA SER A 313 24.05 -5.58 6.98
C SER A 313 23.78 -6.98 7.54
N ILE A 314 24.80 -7.85 7.59
CA ILE A 314 24.69 -9.19 8.18
C ILE A 314 24.41 -9.07 9.68
N CYS A 315 25.16 -8.20 10.39
CA CYS A 315 24.91 -7.95 11.81
C CYS A 315 23.49 -7.43 12.07
N LEU A 316 23.00 -6.49 11.26
CA LEU A 316 21.63 -5.99 11.38
C LEU A 316 20.58 -7.09 11.15
N VAL A 317 20.75 -7.94 10.14
CA VAL A 317 19.85 -9.07 9.87
C VAL A 317 19.83 -10.06 11.03
N LEU A 318 20.97 -10.31 11.65
CA LEU A 318 21.07 -11.23 12.78
C LEU A 318 20.55 -10.63 14.09
N VAL A 319 20.82 -9.35 14.36
CA VAL A 319 20.46 -8.69 15.64
C VAL A 319 19.00 -8.23 15.67
N LEU A 320 18.44 -7.80 14.53
CA LEU A 320 17.05 -7.29 14.48
C LEU A 320 16.02 -8.30 14.95
N PRO A 321 16.04 -9.59 14.56
CA PRO A 321 15.11 -10.58 15.10
C PRO A 321 15.15 -10.67 16.64
N PHE A 322 16.35 -10.57 17.23
CA PHE A 322 16.48 -10.59 18.69
C PHE A 322 15.97 -9.30 19.34
N ALA A 323 16.25 -8.13 18.76
CA ALA A 323 15.74 -6.85 19.25
C ALA A 323 14.20 -6.76 19.20
N PHE A 324 13.57 -7.46 18.27
CA PHE A 324 12.12 -7.52 18.12
C PHE A 324 11.50 -8.81 18.67
N ALA A 325 12.31 -9.78 19.14
CA ALA A 325 11.83 -11.10 19.60
C ALA A 325 10.81 -11.00 20.74
N TYR A 326 10.95 -10.02 21.65
CA TYR A 326 9.98 -9.81 22.71
C TYR A 326 8.64 -9.20 22.19
N LYS A 327 8.65 -8.62 20.98
CA LYS A 327 7.43 -8.11 20.31
C LYS A 327 6.84 -9.11 19.32
N LEU A 328 7.62 -10.11 18.92
CA LEU A 328 7.19 -11.24 18.12
C LEU A 328 6.71 -12.33 19.08
N ARG A 329 5.46 -12.28 19.46
CA ARG A 329 4.88 -13.36 20.21
C ARG A 329 4.62 -14.54 19.28
N PHE A 330 5.40 -15.59 19.47
CA PHE A 330 5.15 -16.93 18.92
C PHE A 330 4.37 -17.81 19.91
N ASP A 331 4.14 -17.30 21.13
CA ASP A 331 3.30 -17.95 22.10
C ASP A 331 1.84 -17.88 21.61
N LEU A 332 1.29 -19.04 21.39
CA LEU A 332 -0.14 -19.25 21.27
C LEU A 332 -0.76 -18.86 22.63
N GLU A 333 -1.22 -17.61 22.75
CA GLU A 333 -2.17 -17.32 23.82
C GLU A 333 -3.32 -18.31 23.63
N PRO A 334 -3.71 -19.07 24.65
CA PRO A 334 -4.89 -19.92 24.55
C PRO A 334 -6.05 -19.03 24.06
N PRO A 335 -6.88 -19.50 23.13
CA PRO A 335 -8.00 -18.73 22.66
C PRO A 335 -8.81 -18.28 23.86
N LYS A 336 -9.17 -16.99 23.90
CA LYS A 336 -10.00 -16.46 25.00
C LYS A 336 -11.21 -17.37 25.21
N PRO A 337 -11.64 -17.64 26.44
CA PRO A 337 -12.71 -18.56 26.73
C PRO A 337 -13.97 -18.37 25.88
N GLN A 338 -14.25 -17.13 25.49
CA GLN A 338 -15.35 -16.76 24.59
C GLN A 338 -15.27 -17.41 23.20
N PHE A 339 -14.08 -17.70 22.67
CA PHE A 339 -13.93 -18.40 21.38
C PHE A 339 -14.13 -19.92 21.50
N ASN A 340 -13.96 -20.50 22.70
CA ASN A 340 -14.22 -21.90 22.93
C ASN A 340 -15.74 -22.19 23.00
N TYR A 341 -16.58 -21.19 23.25
CA TYR A 341 -18.04 -21.33 23.26
C TYR A 341 -18.66 -21.31 21.86
N VAL A 342 -18.05 -20.57 20.91
CA VAL A 342 -18.54 -20.48 19.53
C VAL A 342 -18.06 -21.65 18.67
N ALA A 343 -17.00 -22.36 19.09
CA ALA A 343 -16.44 -23.51 18.38
C ALA A 343 -17.02 -24.87 18.86
N LYS A 344 -17.91 -24.90 19.84
CA LYS A 344 -18.71 -26.05 20.28
C LYS A 344 -20.11 -25.98 19.66
#